data_02da7fdc2f6ebe7e7abdff3ea6f726e0
#
_entry.id   02da7fdc2f6ebe7e7abdff3ea6f726e0
#
_cell.length_a   1.000
_cell.length_b   1.000
_cell.length_c   1.000
_cell.angle_alpha   90.00
_cell.angle_beta   90.00
_cell.angle_gamma   90.00
#
_symmetry.space_group_name_H-M   'P 1'
#
loop_
_entity.id
_entity.type
_entity.pdbx_description
1 polymer ?
#
loop_
_entity_poly.entity_id
_entity_poly.type
_entity_poly.pdbx_seq_one_letter_code
_entity_poly.pdbx_strand_id
1 'polypeptide(L)'
;MPVRKLTQGDVVLVKFPSSLPPSHEQEGQRPAIVVGVPIGAIRYPVIIVVPLTTQGGTWARENPNVYPQLQAGIARLKQNSIVLLDQVKAVDARRVISYLGSLTSEDYAPIVEGLLQMIGRE
;
A
#
# COMPACT_ATOMS: atom_id res chain seq x y z
N MET A 1 14.74 -0.78 -15.99
CA MET A 1 13.43 -0.14 -15.88
C MET A 1 13.60 1.37 -15.85
N PRO A 2 12.91 2.07 -16.73
CA PRO A 2 12.95 3.53 -16.61
C PRO A 2 12.44 3.90 -15.24
N VAL A 3 13.17 4.76 -14.57
CA VAL A 3 12.83 5.12 -13.21
C VAL A 3 11.70 6.15 -13.25
N ARG A 4 10.50 5.68 -12.94
CA ARG A 4 9.40 6.59 -12.70
C ARG A 4 9.53 7.11 -11.28
N LYS A 5 9.43 8.41 -11.12
CA LYS A 5 9.40 9.00 -9.80
C LYS A 5 8.08 8.64 -9.13
N LEU A 6 8.15 7.92 -8.03
CA LEU A 6 6.97 7.51 -7.27
C LEU A 6 6.49 8.66 -6.38
N THR A 7 5.17 8.75 -6.25
CA THR A 7 4.55 9.73 -5.36
C THR A 7 3.46 9.06 -4.54
N GLN A 8 3.05 9.72 -3.47
CA GLN A 8 1.97 9.22 -2.62
C GLN A 8 0.69 9.05 -3.45
N GLY A 9 0.01 7.93 -3.25
CA GLY A 9 -1.17 7.57 -3.99
C GLY A 9 -0.92 6.71 -5.21
N ASP A 10 0.34 6.49 -5.59
CA ASP A 10 0.66 5.57 -6.68
C ASP A 10 0.36 4.14 -6.23
N VAL A 11 -0.19 3.35 -7.15
CA VAL A 11 -0.40 1.92 -6.93
C VAL A 11 0.63 1.17 -7.74
N VAL A 12 1.39 0.33 -7.08
CA VAL A 12 2.53 -0.40 -7.68
C VAL A 12 2.45 -1.87 -7.31
N LEU A 13 3.08 -2.70 -8.14
CA LEU A 13 3.28 -4.09 -7.81
C LEU A 13 4.61 -4.22 -7.10
N VAL A 14 4.59 -4.79 -5.90
CA VAL A 14 5.77 -4.91 -5.03
C VAL A 14 6.05 -6.37 -4.74
N LYS A 15 7.32 -6.74 -4.76
CA LYS A 15 7.74 -8.05 -4.28
C LYS A 15 8.09 -7.92 -2.80
N PHE A 16 7.19 -8.40 -1.94
CA PHE A 16 7.41 -8.39 -0.50
C PHE A 16 8.31 -9.54 -0.11
N PRO A 17 9.22 -9.33 0.86
CA PRO A 17 10.10 -10.42 1.29
C PRO A 17 9.32 -11.50 2.03
N SER A 18 9.78 -12.74 1.89
CA SER A 18 9.23 -13.87 2.63
C SER A 18 9.67 -13.78 4.09
N SER A 19 8.77 -14.20 4.98
CA SER A 19 9.07 -14.29 6.41
C SER A 19 9.58 -15.67 6.77
N LEU A 20 10.56 -15.71 7.65
CA LEU A 20 11.07 -16.97 8.19
C LEU A 20 11.34 -16.77 9.69
N PRO A 21 10.50 -17.29 10.59
CA PRO A 21 9.36 -18.17 10.33
C PRO A 21 8.18 -17.44 9.67
N PRO A 22 7.22 -18.21 9.09
CA PRO A 22 6.05 -17.59 8.50
C PRO A 22 5.29 -16.70 9.49
N SER A 23 4.77 -15.60 8.99
CA SER A 23 4.05 -14.61 9.79
C SER A 23 2.74 -14.21 9.11
N HIS A 24 1.99 -13.30 9.75
CA HIS A 24 0.77 -12.75 9.17
C HIS A 24 1.05 -11.58 8.24
N GLU A 25 2.32 -11.24 8.00
CA GLU A 25 2.69 -10.18 7.08
C GLU A 25 2.48 -10.63 5.64
N GLN A 26 2.15 -9.67 4.79
CA GLN A 26 1.99 -9.94 3.36
C GLN A 26 3.33 -10.31 2.73
N GLU A 27 3.32 -11.35 1.88
CA GLU A 27 4.49 -11.87 1.21
C GLU A 27 4.21 -12.04 -0.28
N GLY A 28 5.26 -12.15 -1.06
CA GLY A 28 5.18 -12.38 -2.49
C GLY A 28 4.85 -11.10 -3.26
N GLN A 29 4.42 -11.27 -4.51
CA GLN A 29 4.09 -10.15 -5.37
C GLN A 29 2.67 -9.69 -5.09
N ARG A 30 2.52 -8.45 -4.64
CA ARG A 30 1.23 -7.88 -4.26
C ARG A 30 1.14 -6.44 -4.72
N PRO A 31 -0.05 -5.97 -5.14
CA PRO A 31 -0.27 -4.55 -5.29
C PRO A 31 -0.15 -3.85 -3.94
N ALA A 32 0.37 -2.65 -3.97
CA ALA A 32 0.51 -1.82 -2.78
C ALA A 32 0.36 -0.35 -3.16
N ILE A 33 -0.06 0.46 -2.20
CA ILE A 33 -0.18 1.89 -2.39
C ILE A 33 1.02 2.57 -1.74
N VAL A 34 1.67 3.44 -2.49
CA VAL A 34 2.76 4.26 -1.96
C VAL A 34 2.14 5.35 -1.08
N VAL A 35 2.49 5.36 0.19
CA VAL A 35 1.98 6.36 1.14
C VAL A 35 3.07 7.25 1.68
N GLY A 36 4.33 6.89 1.50
CA GLY A 36 5.43 7.72 1.94
C GLY A 36 6.60 7.63 0.99
N VAL A 37 7.12 8.80 0.62
CA VAL A 37 8.34 8.91 -0.17
C VAL A 37 9.25 9.88 0.58
N PRO A 38 10.37 9.39 1.13
CA PRO A 38 11.29 10.28 1.84
C PRO A 38 11.78 11.41 0.95
N ILE A 39 11.91 12.57 1.51
CA ILE A 39 12.37 13.78 0.79
C ILE A 39 13.75 14.16 1.28
N GLY A 40 14.49 14.88 0.42
CA GLY A 40 15.81 15.36 0.76
C GLY A 40 16.88 14.31 0.54
N ALA A 41 18.02 14.47 1.19
CA ALA A 41 19.14 13.54 1.11
C ALA A 41 18.83 12.31 1.97
N ILE A 42 18.48 11.22 1.34
CA ILE A 42 18.08 10.01 2.03
C ILE A 42 19.24 9.01 2.05
N ARG A 43 19.26 8.18 3.11
CA ARG A 43 20.32 7.20 3.30
C ARG A 43 20.18 6.01 2.35
N TYR A 44 18.96 5.51 2.19
CA TYR A 44 18.66 4.35 1.32
C TYR A 44 17.41 4.63 0.52
N PRO A 45 17.29 4.04 -0.69
CA PRO A 45 16.10 4.25 -1.53
C PRO A 45 14.93 3.41 -1.03
N VAL A 46 14.28 3.86 0.03
CA VAL A 46 13.11 3.19 0.59
C VAL A 46 11.86 4.01 0.34
N ILE A 47 10.73 3.31 0.25
CA ILE A 47 9.40 3.92 0.20
C ILE A 47 8.54 3.27 1.27
N ILE A 48 7.48 3.95 1.65
CA ILE A 48 6.52 3.41 2.62
C ILE A 48 5.27 3.03 1.84
N VAL A 49 4.83 1.79 2.02
CA VAL A 49 3.69 1.25 1.26
C VAL A 49 2.70 0.59 2.20
N VAL A 50 1.45 0.48 1.73
CA VAL A 50 0.42 -0.35 2.37
C VAL A 50 -0.01 -1.40 1.35
N PRO A 51 0.04 -2.70 1.71
CA PRO A 51 -0.33 -3.75 0.76
C PRO A 51 -1.83 -3.86 0.60
N LEU A 52 -2.24 -4.45 -0.53
CA LEU A 52 -3.63 -4.75 -0.83
C LEU A 52 -3.84 -6.26 -0.81
N THR A 53 -5.07 -6.67 -0.50
CA THR A 53 -5.48 -8.07 -0.61
C THR A 53 -6.86 -8.13 -1.26
N THR A 54 -7.13 -9.24 -1.96
CA THR A 54 -8.47 -9.49 -2.50
C THR A 54 -9.28 -10.39 -1.57
N GLN A 55 -8.66 -10.90 -0.50
CA GLN A 55 -9.32 -11.84 0.41
C GLN A 55 -9.86 -11.08 1.62
N GLY A 56 -11.18 -10.96 1.67
CA GLY A 56 -11.85 -10.28 2.75
C GLY A 56 -12.36 -11.21 3.82
N GLY A 57 -13.06 -10.65 4.78
CA GLY A 57 -13.69 -11.35 5.88
C GLY A 57 -14.42 -10.34 6.75
N THR A 58 -15.04 -10.84 7.82
CA THR A 58 -15.75 -9.96 8.76
C THR A 58 -14.82 -8.92 9.37
N TRP A 59 -13.56 -9.27 9.58
CA TRP A 59 -12.56 -8.36 10.13
C TRP A 59 -12.43 -7.08 9.32
N ALA A 60 -12.53 -7.18 8.00
CA ALA A 60 -12.42 -6.00 7.13
C ALA A 60 -13.69 -5.16 7.18
N ARG A 61 -14.86 -5.80 7.16
CA ARG A 61 -16.13 -5.09 7.17
C ARG A 61 -16.38 -4.37 8.49
N GLU A 62 -15.89 -4.93 9.58
CA GLU A 62 -16.09 -4.37 10.91
C GLU A 62 -15.13 -3.23 11.24
N ASN A 63 -14.06 -3.08 10.43
CA ASN A 63 -13.04 -2.07 10.69
C ASN A 63 -12.71 -1.29 9.41
N PRO A 64 -13.68 -0.56 8.84
CA PRO A 64 -13.46 0.10 7.54
C PRO A 64 -12.40 1.20 7.58
N ASN A 65 -12.11 1.76 8.75
CA ASN A 65 -11.08 2.79 8.88
C ASN A 65 -9.67 2.21 8.78
N VAL A 66 -9.50 0.95 9.18
CA VAL A 66 -8.21 0.24 9.10
C VAL A 66 -8.09 -0.50 7.77
N TYR A 67 -9.22 -0.89 7.19
CA TYR A 67 -9.27 -1.70 5.98
C TYR A 67 -10.17 -1.05 4.91
N PRO A 68 -9.76 0.14 4.39
CA PRO A 68 -10.54 0.77 3.31
C PRO A 68 -10.59 -0.13 2.07
N GLN A 69 -11.63 0.01 1.29
CA GLN A 69 -11.82 -0.81 0.09
C GLN A 69 -11.65 0.02 -1.17
N LEU A 70 -11.09 -0.59 -2.20
CA LEU A 70 -10.97 -0.04 -3.53
C LEU A 70 -11.65 -0.99 -4.51
N GLN A 71 -12.47 -0.43 -5.38
CA GLN A 71 -13.19 -1.23 -6.37
C GLN A 71 -12.30 -1.58 -7.54
N ALA A 72 -12.62 -2.71 -8.19
CA ALA A 72 -11.96 -3.12 -9.42
C ALA A 72 -12.03 -2.00 -10.45
N GLY A 73 -10.98 -1.83 -11.22
CA GLY A 73 -10.86 -0.76 -12.21
C GLY A 73 -10.08 0.45 -11.72
N ILE A 74 -10.11 0.73 -10.42
CA ILE A 74 -9.31 1.81 -9.85
C ILE A 74 -7.84 1.40 -9.97
N ALA A 75 -7.03 2.30 -10.56
CA ALA A 75 -5.59 2.10 -10.75
C ALA A 75 -5.26 0.73 -11.36
N ARG A 76 -6.08 0.28 -12.30
CA ARG A 76 -5.95 -1.00 -13.02
C ARG A 76 -6.05 -2.24 -12.12
N LEU A 77 -6.64 -2.11 -10.95
CA LEU A 77 -6.89 -3.27 -10.11
C LEU A 77 -7.92 -4.17 -10.78
N LYS A 78 -7.63 -5.47 -10.86
CA LYS A 78 -8.49 -6.42 -11.55
C LYS A 78 -9.67 -6.86 -10.70
N GLN A 79 -9.56 -6.75 -9.39
CA GLN A 79 -10.58 -7.18 -8.44
C GLN A 79 -10.75 -6.13 -7.35
N ASN A 80 -11.91 -6.16 -6.71
CA ASN A 80 -12.10 -5.36 -5.51
C ASN A 80 -11.03 -5.72 -4.49
N SER A 81 -10.42 -4.72 -3.91
CA SER A 81 -9.26 -4.90 -3.05
C SER A 81 -9.47 -4.22 -1.71
N ILE A 82 -8.84 -4.76 -0.69
CA ILE A 82 -8.86 -4.22 0.66
C ILE A 82 -7.47 -3.70 0.96
N VAL A 83 -7.40 -2.46 1.44
CA VAL A 83 -6.14 -1.82 1.82
C VAL A 83 -5.82 -2.21 3.26
N LEU A 84 -4.65 -2.79 3.46
CA LEU A 84 -4.23 -3.27 4.79
C LEU A 84 -3.39 -2.20 5.47
N LEU A 85 -4.05 -1.20 6.07
CA LEU A 85 -3.33 -0.09 6.69
C LEU A 85 -2.46 -0.54 7.87
N ASP A 86 -2.89 -1.59 8.59
CA ASP A 86 -2.14 -2.12 9.72
C ASP A 86 -0.87 -2.88 9.30
N GLN A 87 -0.67 -3.06 7.99
CA GLN A 87 0.55 -3.66 7.46
C GLN A 87 1.44 -2.65 6.74
N VAL A 88 1.28 -1.38 7.04
CA VAL A 88 2.14 -0.32 6.50
C VAL A 88 3.60 -0.66 6.82
N LYS A 89 4.47 -0.52 5.82
CA LYS A 89 5.86 -0.86 6.01
C LYS A 89 6.76 -0.14 5.01
N ALA A 90 8.02 -0.04 5.38
CA ALA A 90 9.06 0.45 4.48
C ALA A 90 9.58 -0.71 3.64
N VAL A 91 9.75 -0.46 2.36
CA VAL A 91 10.38 -1.43 1.44
C VAL A 91 11.44 -0.72 0.61
N ASP A 92 12.45 -1.47 0.20
CA ASP A 92 13.43 -0.97 -0.75
C ASP A 92 12.73 -0.67 -2.06
N ALA A 93 12.98 0.51 -2.63
CA ALA A 93 12.33 0.91 -3.88
C ALA A 93 12.62 -0.06 -5.02
N ARG A 94 13.72 -0.82 -4.94
CA ARG A 94 14.06 -1.84 -5.94
C ARG A 94 13.10 -3.03 -5.93
N ARG A 95 12.28 -3.17 -4.91
CA ARG A 95 11.26 -4.22 -4.85
C ARG A 95 10.01 -3.87 -5.65
N VAL A 96 9.92 -2.65 -6.16
CA VAL A 96 8.82 -2.26 -7.04
C VAL A 96 9.04 -2.88 -8.41
N ILE A 97 8.09 -3.71 -8.83
CA ILE A 97 8.17 -4.43 -10.10
C ILE A 97 7.60 -3.58 -11.24
N SER A 98 6.45 -2.95 -10.99
CA SER A 98 5.80 -2.15 -12.02
C SER A 98 4.85 -1.14 -11.39
N TYR A 99 4.57 -0.09 -12.15
CA TYR A 99 3.58 0.92 -11.82
C TYR A 99 2.23 0.49 -12.40
N LEU A 100 1.18 0.50 -11.61
CA LEU A 100 -0.16 0.10 -12.06
C LEU A 100 -1.03 1.32 -12.38
N GLY A 101 -1.01 2.33 -11.53
CA GLY A 101 -1.83 3.53 -11.71
C GLY A 101 -1.71 4.42 -10.49
N SER A 102 -2.53 5.45 -10.45
CA SER A 102 -2.54 6.39 -9.31
C SER A 102 -3.96 6.58 -8.81
N LEU A 103 -4.11 6.72 -7.51
CA LEU A 103 -5.41 7.02 -6.91
C LEU A 103 -5.74 8.50 -7.10
N THR A 104 -7.01 8.79 -7.25
CA THR A 104 -7.49 10.18 -7.17
C THR A 104 -7.37 10.66 -5.73
N SER A 105 -7.44 11.97 -5.52
CA SER A 105 -7.44 12.53 -4.16
C SER A 105 -8.59 11.97 -3.33
N GLU A 106 -9.75 11.75 -3.94
CA GLU A 106 -10.90 11.17 -3.26
C GLU A 106 -10.64 9.76 -2.79
N ASP A 107 -10.04 8.94 -3.65
CA ASP A 107 -9.75 7.55 -3.31
C ASP A 107 -8.63 7.44 -2.29
N TYR A 108 -7.70 8.39 -2.30
CA TYR A 108 -6.57 8.37 -1.40
C TYR A 108 -6.89 8.92 -0.01
N ALA A 109 -7.85 9.83 0.11
CA ALA A 109 -8.17 10.49 1.37
C ALA A 109 -8.49 9.54 2.52
N PRO A 110 -9.31 8.47 2.35
CA PRO A 110 -9.57 7.54 3.44
C PRO A 110 -8.32 6.81 3.93
N ILE A 111 -7.37 6.60 3.04
CA ILE A 111 -6.11 5.93 3.38
C ILE A 111 -5.28 6.81 4.30
N VAL A 112 -5.13 8.08 3.94
CA VAL A 112 -4.41 9.06 4.78
C VAL A 112 -5.09 9.19 6.14
N GLU A 113 -6.40 9.31 6.16
CA GLU A 113 -7.17 9.46 7.39
C GLU A 113 -6.99 8.25 8.30
N GLY A 114 -7.09 7.04 7.74
CA GLY A 114 -6.90 5.82 8.52
C GLY A 114 -5.50 5.71 9.10
N LEU A 115 -4.48 6.07 8.31
CA LEU A 115 -3.10 6.07 8.79
C LEU A 115 -2.90 7.07 9.92
N LEU A 116 -3.45 8.27 9.79
CA LEU A 116 -3.33 9.29 10.83
C LEU A 116 -3.97 8.84 12.13
N GLN A 117 -5.11 8.17 12.06
CA GLN A 117 -5.76 7.62 13.24
C GLN A 117 -4.90 6.54 13.90
N MET A 118 -4.29 5.67 13.09
CA MET A 118 -3.45 4.59 13.61
C MET A 118 -2.21 5.09 14.33
N ILE A 119 -1.61 6.18 13.86
CA ILE A 119 -0.41 6.71 14.49
C ILE A 119 -0.72 7.71 15.61
N GLY A 120 -1.99 7.88 15.95
CA GLY A 120 -2.38 8.67 17.11
C GLY A 120 -2.64 10.13 16.86
N ARG A 121 -2.70 10.57 15.61
CA ARG A 121 -3.07 11.93 15.28
C ARG A 121 -4.56 12.00 14.97
N GLU A 122 -5.25 12.86 15.67
CA GLU A 122 -6.67 13.06 15.49
C GLU A 122 -7.02 14.00 14.34
#